data_e6b68e7492912d95ff6e8a288d58fdf7
#
_entry.id   e6b68e7492912d95ff6e8a288d58fdf7
#
_cell.length_a   1.000
_cell.length_b   1.000
_cell.length_c   1.000
_cell.angle_alpha   90.00
_cell.angle_beta   90.00
_cell.angle_gamma   90.00
#
_symmetry.space_group_name_H-M   'P 1'
#
loop_
_entity.id
_entity.type
_entity.pdbx_description
1 polymer ?
#
loop_
_entity_poly.entity_id
_entity_poly.type
_entity_poly.pdbx_seq_one_letter_code
_entity_poly.pdbx_strand_id
1 'polypeptide(L)'
;MCSSDLYGIILTTKSFDGYDQPDKALKSGDVDLNAFQHYAFLNAWNKANHGGITAIGKTYISPIRLYSKKYHSLNALPEGATIVVPSDPTNESRALFVLKNAGLIKLKKGKVLVSVADITANPNHFKIKEVASEQTSRVIDDVDAAVVNNDFAGPAHLGDKQTIFVEPLNKDSEQWINIICARTKDKNKKIYQEVVKAYQTKKTKKIYKRYYGNKQIAAWDVKLK
;
A
#
# COMPACT_ATOMS: atom_id res chain seq x y z
N MET A 1 16.54 18.77 4.62
CA MET A 1 16.00 19.44 5.83
C MET A 1 14.50 19.19 5.86
N CYS A 2 14.02 18.46 6.87
CA CYS A 2 12.61 18.20 7.09
C CYS A 2 11.87 19.51 7.40
N SER A 3 10.65 19.67 6.91
CA SER A 3 9.77 20.83 7.16
C SER A 3 9.30 20.95 8.62
N SER A 4 9.97 20.31 9.55
CA SER A 4 9.71 20.31 11.00
C SER A 4 10.01 21.67 11.66
N ASP A 5 10.84 22.49 11.04
CA ASP A 5 11.20 23.82 11.57
C ASP A 5 10.02 24.80 11.65
N LEU A 6 8.93 24.53 10.93
CA LEU A 6 7.74 25.41 10.92
C LEU A 6 6.98 25.45 12.26
N TYR A 7 7.20 24.45 13.14
CA TYR A 7 6.47 24.30 14.42
C TYR A 7 7.41 24.09 15.62
N GLY A 8 8.73 24.27 15.46
CA GLY A 8 9.72 24.00 16.51
C GLY A 8 9.80 22.50 16.89
N ILE A 9 9.42 21.61 15.96
CA ILE A 9 9.42 20.16 16.19
C ILE A 9 10.62 19.54 15.47
N ILE A 10 11.42 18.78 16.19
CA ILE A 10 12.48 17.93 15.61
C ILE A 10 11.86 16.56 15.33
N LEU A 11 11.83 16.16 14.06
CA LEU A 11 11.34 14.86 13.61
C LEU A 11 12.52 13.93 13.34
N THR A 12 12.63 12.84 14.11
CA THR A 12 13.57 11.76 13.87
C THR A 12 12.85 10.62 13.16
N THR A 13 13.43 10.08 12.09
CA THR A 13 12.83 8.98 11.33
C THR A 13 13.53 7.65 11.61
N LYS A 14 12.76 6.58 11.72
CA LYS A 14 13.21 5.19 11.83
C LYS A 14 12.61 4.39 10.69
N SER A 15 13.44 3.73 9.90
CA SER A 15 13.01 2.88 8.79
C SER A 15 12.89 1.42 9.23
N PHE A 16 11.99 0.69 8.57
CA PHE A 16 11.77 -0.73 8.77
C PHE A 16 11.69 -1.41 7.40
N ASP A 17 12.17 -2.66 7.31
CA ASP A 17 12.26 -3.39 6.04
C ASP A 17 10.93 -4.05 5.63
N GLY A 18 10.06 -4.35 6.59
CA GLY A 18 8.77 -5.01 6.37
C GLY A 18 7.62 -4.34 7.13
N TYR A 19 6.41 -4.74 6.81
CA TYR A 19 5.18 -4.15 7.36
C TYR A 19 4.78 -4.67 8.75
N ASP A 20 5.41 -5.72 9.25
CA ASP A 20 5.08 -6.34 10.54
C ASP A 20 5.63 -5.60 11.77
N GLN A 21 6.64 -4.73 11.59
CA GLN A 21 7.38 -4.09 12.65
C GLN A 21 6.84 -2.71 13.08
N PRO A 22 6.42 -1.78 12.17
CA PRO A 22 6.12 -0.40 12.54
C PRO A 22 4.97 -0.25 13.55
N ASP A 23 3.92 -1.09 13.46
CA ASP A 23 2.80 -1.04 14.41
C ASP A 23 3.19 -1.61 15.79
N LYS A 24 4.03 -2.63 15.82
CA LYS A 24 4.61 -3.15 17.08
C LYS A 24 5.43 -2.07 17.77
N ALA A 25 6.31 -1.38 17.01
CA ALA A 25 7.13 -0.29 17.53
C ALA A 25 6.30 0.92 18.00
N LEU A 26 5.19 1.24 17.32
CA LEU A 26 4.28 2.29 17.77
C LEU A 26 3.54 1.87 19.05
N LYS A 27 3.06 0.64 19.12
CA LYS A 27 2.33 0.13 20.30
C LYS A 27 3.23 0.03 21.53
N SER A 28 4.49 -0.42 21.39
CA SER A 28 5.48 -0.47 22.49
C SER A 28 5.95 0.92 22.96
N GLY A 29 5.92 1.92 22.08
CA GLY A 29 6.40 3.27 22.35
C GLY A 29 7.82 3.54 21.84
N ASP A 30 8.40 2.64 21.05
CA ASP A 30 9.71 2.81 20.40
C ASP A 30 9.67 3.90 19.32
N VAL A 31 8.49 4.20 18.82
CA VAL A 31 8.19 5.35 17.97
C VAL A 31 6.91 6.04 18.46
N ASP A 32 6.77 7.33 18.18
CA ASP A 32 5.60 8.12 18.59
C ASP A 32 4.47 8.10 17.57
N LEU A 33 4.84 8.06 16.30
CA LEU A 33 3.95 8.01 15.14
C LEU A 33 4.48 6.98 14.15
N ASN A 34 3.61 6.45 13.28
CA ASN A 34 4.04 5.80 12.05
C ASN A 34 3.23 6.30 10.86
N ALA A 35 3.77 6.14 9.64
CA ALA A 35 3.17 6.58 8.40
C ALA A 35 3.59 5.65 7.25
N PHE A 36 3.09 4.41 7.27
CA PHE A 36 3.45 3.38 6.27
C PHE A 36 2.22 2.63 5.76
N GLN A 37 1.10 2.64 6.48
CA GLN A 37 -0.04 1.76 6.31
C GLN A 37 -1.29 2.50 5.84
N HIS A 38 -2.21 1.75 5.24
CA HIS A 38 -3.55 2.20 4.88
C HIS A 38 -4.61 1.75 5.90
N TYR A 39 -5.83 2.30 5.81
CA TYR A 39 -6.92 2.00 6.75
C TYR A 39 -7.23 0.51 6.88
N ALA A 40 -7.28 -0.24 5.76
CA ALA A 40 -7.57 -1.68 5.81
C ALA A 40 -6.52 -2.44 6.62
N PHE A 41 -5.21 -2.10 6.46
CA PHE A 41 -4.13 -2.71 7.21
C PHE A 41 -4.25 -2.40 8.71
N LEU A 42 -4.43 -1.12 9.08
CA LEU A 42 -4.64 -0.71 10.46
C LEU A 42 -5.82 -1.45 11.12
N ASN A 43 -6.94 -1.56 10.39
CA ASN A 43 -8.13 -2.26 10.92
C ASN A 43 -7.86 -3.74 11.16
N ALA A 44 -7.20 -4.42 10.23
CA ALA A 44 -6.81 -5.82 10.37
C ALA A 44 -5.82 -6.02 11.52
N TRP A 45 -4.80 -5.16 11.62
CA TRP A 45 -3.82 -5.21 12.68
C TRP A 45 -4.46 -4.98 14.07
N ASN A 46 -5.30 -3.97 14.21
CA ASN A 46 -6.02 -3.70 15.46
C ASN A 46 -6.91 -4.87 15.86
N LYS A 47 -7.60 -5.50 14.90
CA LYS A 47 -8.42 -6.69 15.17
C LYS A 47 -7.58 -7.85 15.70
N ALA A 48 -6.41 -8.09 15.13
CA ALA A 48 -5.52 -9.17 15.52
C ALA A 48 -4.76 -8.90 16.84
N ASN A 49 -4.55 -7.62 17.20
CA ASN A 49 -3.69 -7.20 18.31
C ASN A 49 -4.44 -6.44 19.42
N HIS A 50 -5.77 -6.63 19.56
CA HIS A 50 -6.60 -5.99 20.60
C HIS A 50 -6.58 -4.45 20.55
N GLY A 51 -6.41 -3.86 19.37
CA GLY A 51 -6.42 -2.42 19.17
C GLY A 51 -5.17 -1.70 19.69
N GLY A 52 -5.34 -0.40 19.96
CA GLY A 52 -4.32 0.45 20.57
C GLY A 52 -3.71 1.48 19.64
N ILE A 53 -3.97 1.41 18.31
CA ILE A 53 -3.50 2.36 17.31
C ILE A 53 -4.67 3.03 16.60
N THR A 54 -4.56 4.33 16.34
CA THR A 54 -5.60 5.14 15.71
C THR A 54 -4.99 6.02 14.60
N ALA A 55 -5.68 6.13 13.48
CA ALA A 55 -5.36 7.08 12.42
C ALA A 55 -5.64 8.51 12.90
N ILE A 56 -4.67 9.42 12.72
CA ILE A 56 -4.77 10.84 13.09
C ILE A 56 -4.66 11.78 11.89
N GLY A 57 -4.23 11.30 10.72
CA GLY A 57 -4.15 12.09 9.50
C GLY A 57 -4.03 11.22 8.25
N LYS A 58 -4.62 11.68 7.13
CA LYS A 58 -4.44 11.07 5.82
C LYS A 58 -3.12 11.53 5.20
N THR A 59 -2.47 10.67 4.43
CA THR A 59 -1.25 11.01 3.69
C THR A 59 -1.49 10.95 2.19
N TYR A 60 -1.37 9.81 1.56
CA TYR A 60 -1.54 9.64 0.13
C TYR A 60 -2.36 8.39 -0.18
N ILE A 61 -2.84 8.33 -1.41
CA ILE A 61 -3.27 7.11 -2.04
C ILE A 61 -2.37 6.83 -3.25
N SER A 62 -1.98 5.58 -3.39
CA SER A 62 -1.09 5.12 -4.45
C SER A 62 -1.73 3.92 -5.13
N PRO A 63 -2.14 4.03 -6.42
CA PRO A 63 -2.62 2.87 -7.15
C PRO A 63 -1.56 1.78 -7.16
N ILE A 64 -1.91 0.58 -6.70
CA ILE A 64 -1.01 -0.57 -6.79
C ILE A 64 -0.96 -1.07 -8.24
N ARG A 65 0.12 -1.73 -8.63
CA ARG A 65 0.33 -2.14 -10.01
C ARG A 65 0.72 -3.59 -10.12
N LEU A 66 0.31 -4.18 -11.25
CA LEU A 66 0.84 -5.44 -11.73
C LEU A 66 2.04 -5.13 -12.65
N TYR A 67 3.18 -5.65 -12.28
CA TYR A 67 4.44 -5.48 -13.02
C TYR A 67 4.87 -6.78 -13.66
N SER A 68 5.56 -6.67 -14.78
CA SER A 68 6.32 -7.75 -15.42
C SER A 68 7.60 -7.21 -16.03
N LYS A 69 8.70 -7.94 -15.91
CA LYS A 69 9.94 -7.67 -16.65
C LYS A 69 10.02 -8.45 -17.95
N LYS A 70 9.20 -9.50 -18.08
CA LYS A 70 9.20 -10.41 -19.24
C LYS A 70 8.14 -10.04 -20.27
N TYR A 71 7.00 -9.50 -19.83
CA TYR A 71 5.84 -9.23 -20.69
C TYR A 71 5.43 -7.77 -20.61
N HIS A 72 4.93 -7.20 -21.71
CA HIS A 72 4.61 -5.78 -21.82
C HIS A 72 3.11 -5.48 -21.84
N SER A 73 2.26 -6.51 -21.72
CA SER A 73 0.80 -6.37 -21.67
C SER A 73 0.17 -7.58 -20.99
N LEU A 74 -1.09 -7.42 -20.53
CA LEU A 74 -1.87 -8.52 -19.95
C LEU A 74 -2.05 -9.69 -20.93
N ASN A 75 -2.30 -9.38 -22.20
CA ASN A 75 -2.54 -10.40 -23.26
C ASN A 75 -1.28 -11.19 -23.63
N ALA A 76 -0.10 -10.71 -23.25
CA ALA A 76 1.15 -11.41 -23.50
C ALA A 76 1.50 -12.43 -22.41
N LEU A 77 0.77 -12.44 -21.29
CA LEU A 77 0.99 -13.43 -20.22
C LEU A 77 0.59 -14.82 -20.74
N PRO A 78 1.49 -15.82 -20.71
CA PRO A 78 1.15 -17.17 -21.16
C PRO A 78 0.19 -17.87 -20.20
N GLU A 79 -0.48 -18.89 -20.71
CA GLU A 79 -1.22 -19.83 -19.87
C GLU A 79 -0.29 -20.46 -18.82
N GLY A 80 -0.78 -20.60 -17.59
CA GLY A 80 0.03 -21.14 -16.46
C GLY A 80 1.10 -20.19 -15.94
N ALA A 81 1.13 -18.92 -16.36
CA ALA A 81 2.09 -17.93 -15.86
C ALA A 81 2.03 -17.83 -14.31
N THR A 82 3.20 -17.64 -13.71
CA THR A 82 3.33 -17.44 -12.27
C THR A 82 3.16 -15.95 -11.94
N ILE A 83 2.17 -15.62 -11.13
CA ILE A 83 1.89 -14.26 -10.64
C ILE A 83 2.07 -14.23 -9.13
N VAL A 84 2.96 -13.36 -8.65
CA VAL A 84 3.22 -13.19 -7.23
C VAL A 84 2.34 -12.06 -6.65
N VAL A 85 1.82 -12.29 -5.45
CA VAL A 85 1.01 -11.34 -4.68
C VAL A 85 1.54 -11.25 -3.24
N PRO A 86 1.29 -10.12 -2.51
CA PRO A 86 1.58 -10.03 -1.09
C PRO A 86 0.82 -11.10 -0.27
N SER A 87 1.41 -11.57 0.83
CA SER A 87 0.81 -12.60 1.70
C SER A 87 0.09 -12.03 2.93
N ASP A 88 0.24 -10.72 3.25
CA ASP A 88 -0.58 -10.15 4.31
C ASP A 88 -2.04 -10.00 3.86
N PRO A 89 -3.03 -10.31 4.74
CA PRO A 89 -4.42 -10.48 4.31
C PRO A 89 -5.02 -9.29 3.57
N THR A 90 -4.56 -8.08 3.84
CA THR A 90 -5.14 -6.87 3.24
C THR A 90 -4.52 -6.54 1.88
N ASN A 91 -3.19 -6.67 1.75
CA ASN A 91 -2.52 -6.47 0.46
C ASN A 91 -2.71 -7.66 -0.48
N GLU A 92 -2.80 -8.91 0.04
CA GLU A 92 -3.24 -10.07 -0.75
C GLU A 92 -4.61 -9.80 -1.37
N SER A 93 -5.59 -9.43 -0.54
CA SER A 93 -6.94 -9.11 -1.00
C SER A 93 -6.93 -8.00 -2.06
N ARG A 94 -6.20 -6.91 -1.83
CA ARG A 94 -6.05 -5.82 -2.79
C ARG A 94 -5.43 -6.30 -4.10
N ALA A 95 -4.38 -7.10 -4.04
CA ALA A 95 -3.72 -7.68 -5.22
C ALA A 95 -4.67 -8.56 -6.03
N LEU A 96 -5.48 -9.40 -5.37
CA LEU A 96 -6.48 -10.22 -6.04
C LEU A 96 -7.57 -9.37 -6.70
N PHE A 97 -7.99 -8.24 -6.10
CA PHE A 97 -8.88 -7.29 -6.76
C PHE A 97 -8.21 -6.64 -8.00
N VAL A 98 -6.90 -6.37 -7.95
CA VAL A 98 -6.16 -5.91 -9.14
C VAL A 98 -6.22 -6.95 -10.25
N LEU A 99 -5.96 -8.22 -9.96
CA LEU A 99 -6.03 -9.31 -10.96
C LEU A 99 -7.46 -9.49 -11.50
N LYS A 100 -8.48 -9.36 -10.64
CA LYS A 100 -9.89 -9.38 -11.06
C LYS A 100 -10.20 -8.21 -11.99
N ASN A 101 -9.80 -6.99 -11.63
CA ASN A 101 -10.04 -5.78 -12.43
C ASN A 101 -9.29 -5.81 -13.77
N ALA A 102 -8.14 -6.49 -13.81
CA ALA A 102 -7.40 -6.80 -15.02
C ALA A 102 -8.07 -7.89 -15.90
N GLY A 103 -9.15 -8.53 -15.42
CA GLY A 103 -9.85 -9.60 -16.13
C GLY A 103 -9.15 -10.96 -16.08
N LEU A 104 -8.11 -11.11 -15.28
CA LEU A 104 -7.30 -12.34 -15.23
C LEU A 104 -7.97 -13.45 -14.40
N ILE A 105 -8.72 -13.09 -13.37
CA ILE A 105 -9.41 -14.03 -12.48
C ILE A 105 -10.82 -13.53 -12.12
N LYS A 106 -11.65 -14.44 -11.57
CA LYS A 106 -12.91 -14.06 -10.91
C LYS A 106 -12.85 -14.41 -9.43
N LEU A 107 -13.46 -13.59 -8.60
CA LEU A 107 -13.49 -13.73 -7.14
C LEU A 107 -14.92 -13.97 -6.64
N LYS A 108 -15.02 -14.64 -5.49
CA LYS A 108 -16.30 -14.79 -4.78
C LYS A 108 -16.87 -13.41 -4.43
N LYS A 109 -18.17 -13.22 -4.69
CA LYS A 109 -18.88 -11.95 -4.43
C LYS A 109 -19.16 -11.76 -2.93
N GLY A 110 -19.30 -10.50 -2.50
CA GLY A 110 -19.81 -10.15 -1.18
C GLY A 110 -18.78 -10.23 -0.04
N LYS A 111 -17.51 -10.51 -0.33
CA LYS A 111 -16.42 -10.45 0.67
C LYS A 111 -15.71 -9.10 0.64
N VAL A 112 -15.42 -8.55 1.82
CA VAL A 112 -14.63 -7.33 1.99
C VAL A 112 -13.14 -7.63 1.80
N LEU A 113 -12.66 -8.73 2.36
CA LEU A 113 -11.32 -9.27 2.14
C LEU A 113 -11.44 -10.65 1.51
N VAL A 114 -10.63 -10.89 0.49
CA VAL A 114 -10.54 -12.15 -0.26
C VAL A 114 -9.13 -12.73 -0.14
N SER A 115 -9.02 -14.05 -0.27
CA SER A 115 -7.76 -14.78 -0.37
C SER A 115 -7.71 -15.59 -1.67
N VAL A 116 -6.60 -16.23 -1.96
CA VAL A 116 -6.46 -17.12 -3.14
C VAL A 116 -7.53 -18.23 -3.16
N ALA A 117 -8.01 -18.66 -1.98
CA ALA A 117 -9.10 -19.65 -1.86
C ALA A 117 -10.46 -19.11 -2.34
N ASP A 118 -10.60 -17.81 -2.53
CA ASP A 118 -11.83 -17.17 -3.03
C ASP A 118 -11.82 -16.96 -4.56
N ILE A 119 -10.82 -17.46 -5.27
CA ILE A 119 -10.77 -17.44 -6.73
C ILE A 119 -11.81 -18.44 -7.25
N THR A 120 -12.79 -17.94 -7.99
CA THR A 120 -13.89 -18.77 -8.57
C THR A 120 -13.68 -19.11 -10.03
N ALA A 121 -12.84 -18.36 -10.76
CA ALA A 121 -12.41 -18.70 -12.10
C ALA A 121 -11.00 -18.16 -12.36
N ASN A 122 -10.22 -18.97 -13.03
CA ASN A 122 -8.85 -18.69 -13.46
C ASN A 122 -8.64 -19.35 -14.84
N PRO A 123 -9.19 -18.75 -15.91
CA PRO A 123 -9.29 -19.41 -17.21
C PRO A 123 -7.93 -19.71 -17.84
N ASN A 124 -6.91 -18.91 -17.53
CA ASN A 124 -5.55 -19.12 -18.04
C ASN A 124 -4.65 -19.90 -17.08
N HIS A 125 -5.23 -20.55 -16.06
CA HIS A 125 -4.51 -21.40 -15.11
C HIS A 125 -3.30 -20.75 -14.44
N PHE A 126 -3.33 -19.43 -14.19
CA PHE A 126 -2.27 -18.69 -13.51
C PHE A 126 -1.93 -19.30 -12.16
N LYS A 127 -0.63 -19.45 -11.89
CA LYS A 127 -0.11 -19.91 -10.60
C LYS A 127 0.05 -18.69 -9.68
N ILE A 128 -0.92 -18.45 -8.81
CA ILE A 128 -0.86 -17.34 -7.85
C ILE A 128 -0.01 -17.79 -6.66
N LYS A 129 1.11 -17.08 -6.40
CA LYS A 129 2.02 -17.34 -5.28
C LYS A 129 2.04 -16.17 -4.31
N GLU A 130 1.88 -16.47 -3.04
CA GLU A 130 1.90 -15.50 -1.95
C GLU A 130 3.31 -15.43 -1.36
N VAL A 131 3.84 -14.22 -1.21
CA VAL A 131 5.12 -13.95 -0.54
C VAL A 131 4.99 -12.70 0.34
N ALA A 132 5.88 -12.52 1.30
CA ALA A 132 5.90 -11.29 2.08
C ALA A 132 5.99 -10.06 1.17
N SER A 133 5.31 -8.96 1.53
CA SER A 133 5.16 -7.79 0.67
C SER A 133 6.48 -7.25 0.12
N GLU A 134 7.53 -7.21 0.97
CA GLU A 134 8.89 -6.79 0.61
C GLU A 134 9.60 -7.77 -0.34
N GLN A 135 9.13 -9.01 -0.43
CA GLN A 135 9.69 -10.02 -1.33
C GLN A 135 9.11 -9.91 -2.75
N THR A 136 7.93 -9.32 -2.92
CA THR A 136 7.25 -9.26 -4.22
C THR A 136 8.10 -8.61 -5.32
N SER A 137 8.84 -7.56 -4.99
CA SER A 137 9.74 -6.89 -5.93
C SER A 137 11.07 -7.62 -6.15
N ARG A 138 11.52 -8.42 -5.16
CA ARG A 138 12.79 -9.14 -5.23
C ARG A 138 12.72 -10.36 -6.14
N VAL A 139 11.56 -11.01 -6.19
CA VAL A 139 11.35 -12.21 -7.02
C VAL A 139 10.87 -11.90 -8.44
N ILE A 140 10.78 -10.61 -8.83
CA ILE A 140 10.17 -10.19 -10.10
C ILE A 140 10.92 -10.75 -11.34
N ASP A 141 12.22 -11.02 -11.21
CA ASP A 141 13.03 -11.57 -12.31
C ASP A 141 12.75 -13.07 -12.51
N ASP A 142 12.33 -13.79 -11.48
CA ASP A 142 12.12 -15.24 -11.49
C ASP A 142 10.68 -15.63 -11.90
N VAL A 143 9.74 -14.67 -11.85
CA VAL A 143 8.32 -14.91 -12.12
C VAL A 143 7.84 -14.21 -13.38
N ASP A 144 6.61 -14.44 -13.78
CA ASP A 144 6.06 -13.85 -15.00
C ASP A 144 5.44 -12.47 -14.74
N ALA A 145 4.84 -12.28 -13.56
CA ALA A 145 4.34 -10.99 -13.09
C ALA A 145 4.27 -10.94 -11.56
N ALA A 146 4.19 -9.72 -10.99
CA ALA A 146 3.98 -9.52 -9.57
C ALA A 146 3.13 -8.28 -9.30
N VAL A 147 2.22 -8.35 -8.35
CA VAL A 147 1.57 -7.17 -7.78
C VAL A 147 2.47 -6.64 -6.66
N VAL A 148 2.99 -5.42 -6.83
CA VAL A 148 3.99 -4.85 -5.92
C VAL A 148 3.51 -3.53 -5.34
N ASN A 149 3.57 -3.41 -4.02
CA ASN A 149 3.29 -2.16 -3.32
C ASN A 149 4.34 -1.09 -3.69
N ASN A 150 3.92 0.17 -3.81
CA ASN A 150 4.80 1.24 -4.28
C ASN A 150 6.05 1.46 -3.42
N ASP A 151 5.97 1.17 -2.11
CA ASP A 151 7.11 1.27 -1.19
C ASP A 151 8.26 0.34 -1.60
N PHE A 152 7.95 -0.80 -2.21
CA PHE A 152 8.93 -1.78 -2.70
C PHE A 152 9.21 -1.65 -4.20
N ALA A 153 8.26 -1.12 -4.97
CA ALA A 153 8.44 -0.92 -6.41
C ALA A 153 9.48 0.16 -6.74
N GLY A 154 9.48 1.27 -5.99
CA GLY A 154 10.42 2.38 -6.19
C GLY A 154 11.88 1.96 -6.02
N PRO A 155 12.29 1.40 -4.86
CA PRO A 155 13.64 0.89 -4.63
C PRO A 155 14.08 -0.19 -5.63
N ALA A 156 13.14 -1.01 -6.12
CA ALA A 156 13.41 -2.03 -7.15
C ALA A 156 13.40 -1.48 -8.59
N HIS A 157 13.34 -0.15 -8.76
CA HIS A 157 13.31 0.53 -10.06
C HIS A 157 12.18 0.06 -11.00
N LEU A 158 11.05 -0.42 -10.43
CA LEU A 158 9.88 -0.79 -11.19
C LEU A 158 9.09 0.47 -11.59
N GLY A 159 8.98 0.70 -12.88
CA GLY A 159 8.37 1.89 -13.45
C GLY A 159 7.27 1.60 -14.45
N ASP A 160 6.92 2.61 -15.25
CA ASP A 160 5.84 2.50 -16.22
C ASP A 160 6.17 1.49 -17.34
N LYS A 161 7.46 1.30 -17.65
CA LYS A 161 7.91 0.31 -18.65
C LYS A 161 7.61 -1.14 -18.27
N GLN A 162 7.64 -1.46 -16.96
CA GLN A 162 7.34 -2.78 -16.42
C GLN A 162 5.88 -2.92 -16.00
N THR A 163 5.11 -1.82 -15.98
CA THR A 163 3.70 -1.84 -15.58
C THR A 163 2.85 -2.41 -16.71
N ILE A 164 2.13 -3.51 -16.43
CA ILE A 164 1.17 -4.10 -17.37
C ILE A 164 -0.29 -3.87 -16.97
N PHE A 165 -0.55 -3.45 -15.71
CA PHE A 165 -1.86 -3.01 -15.26
C PHE A 165 -1.74 -2.07 -14.05
N VAL A 166 -2.63 -1.09 -13.97
CA VAL A 166 -2.73 -0.13 -12.84
C VAL A 166 -4.09 -0.28 -12.20
N GLU A 167 -4.12 -0.36 -10.86
CA GLU A 167 -5.35 -0.38 -10.09
C GLU A 167 -6.23 0.84 -10.42
N PRO A 168 -7.50 0.65 -10.83
CA PRO A 168 -8.43 1.75 -10.97
C PRO A 168 -8.82 2.28 -9.58
N LEU A 169 -8.66 3.59 -9.37
CA LEU A 169 -9.12 4.25 -8.14
C LEU A 169 -10.61 4.63 -8.28
N ASN A 170 -11.38 4.27 -7.27
CA ASN A 170 -12.81 4.60 -7.15
C ASN A 170 -13.17 4.77 -5.67
N LYS A 171 -14.45 4.90 -5.35
CA LYS A 171 -14.93 5.06 -3.97
C LYS A 171 -14.51 3.92 -3.05
N ASP A 172 -14.45 2.69 -3.52
CA ASP A 172 -14.02 1.53 -2.73
C ASP A 172 -12.54 1.58 -2.36
N SER A 173 -11.78 2.45 -3.04
CA SER A 173 -10.35 2.64 -2.78
C SER A 173 -10.06 3.48 -1.52
N GLU A 174 -11.07 4.07 -0.85
CA GLU A 174 -10.86 4.86 0.38
C GLU A 174 -10.13 4.06 1.47
N GLN A 175 -10.40 2.75 1.56
CA GLN A 175 -9.73 1.86 2.50
C GLN A 175 -8.21 1.73 2.26
N TRP A 176 -7.73 2.07 1.07
CA TRP A 176 -6.32 2.03 0.67
C TRP A 176 -5.60 3.36 0.84
N ILE A 177 -6.27 4.38 1.38
CA ILE A 177 -5.63 5.65 1.75
C ILE A 177 -4.64 5.40 2.87
N ASN A 178 -3.39 5.82 2.66
CA ASN A 178 -2.33 5.79 3.65
C ASN A 178 -2.52 6.88 4.70
N ILE A 179 -2.06 6.60 5.93
CA ILE A 179 -2.39 7.37 7.12
C ILE A 179 -1.17 7.55 8.02
N ILE A 180 -1.20 8.63 8.81
CA ILE A 180 -0.37 8.79 10.00
C ILE A 180 -1.15 8.21 11.17
N CYS A 181 -0.51 7.35 11.94
CA CYS A 181 -1.09 6.72 13.13
C CYS A 181 -0.35 7.12 14.40
N ALA A 182 -1.10 7.12 15.49
CA ALA A 182 -0.63 7.30 16.85
C ALA A 182 -1.19 6.22 17.77
N ARG A 183 -0.61 6.00 18.95
CA ARG A 183 -1.26 5.23 20.01
C ARG A 183 -2.60 5.91 20.36
N THR A 184 -3.65 5.13 20.51
CA THR A 184 -5.01 5.63 20.75
C THR A 184 -5.09 6.58 21.97
N LYS A 185 -4.33 6.28 23.03
CA LYS A 185 -4.24 7.12 24.23
C LYS A 185 -3.62 8.50 23.96
N ASP A 186 -2.78 8.59 22.94
CA ASP A 186 -2.00 9.79 22.61
C ASP A 186 -2.55 10.57 21.40
N LYS A 187 -3.60 10.09 20.74
CA LYS A 187 -4.13 10.62 19.46
C LYS A 187 -4.44 12.12 19.47
N ASN A 188 -4.75 12.69 20.61
CA ASN A 188 -5.11 14.09 20.77
C ASN A 188 -3.94 15.01 21.19
N LYS A 189 -2.71 14.48 21.29
CA LYS A 189 -1.53 15.31 21.61
C LYS A 189 -1.36 16.42 20.56
N LYS A 190 -1.26 17.67 21.01
CA LYS A 190 -1.13 18.86 20.14
C LYS A 190 0.05 18.70 19.15
N ILE A 191 1.20 18.24 19.66
CA ILE A 191 2.40 18.03 18.83
C ILE A 191 2.14 17.06 17.66
N TYR A 192 1.32 16.01 17.84
CA TYR A 192 1.01 15.06 16.77
C TYR A 192 0.09 15.68 15.72
N GLN A 193 -0.86 16.51 16.15
CA GLN A 193 -1.72 17.25 15.23
C GLN A 193 -0.92 18.28 14.41
N GLU A 194 0.13 18.85 14.98
CA GLU A 194 1.01 19.78 14.27
C GLU A 194 1.88 19.04 13.24
N VAL A 195 2.35 17.81 13.54
CA VAL A 195 3.01 16.95 12.53
C VAL A 195 2.07 16.67 11.35
N VAL A 196 0.80 16.34 11.61
CA VAL A 196 -0.20 16.13 10.55
C VAL A 196 -0.38 17.39 9.70
N LYS A 197 -0.52 18.57 10.32
CA LYS A 197 -0.63 19.86 9.61
C LYS A 197 0.61 20.17 8.77
N ALA A 198 1.81 19.92 9.33
CA ALA A 198 3.08 20.10 8.61
C ALA A 198 3.19 19.19 7.38
N TYR A 199 2.63 17.99 7.46
CA TYR A 199 2.58 17.02 6.37
C TYR A 199 1.56 17.42 5.29
N GLN A 200 0.34 17.80 5.67
CA GLN A 200 -0.79 18.08 4.77
C GLN A 200 -0.71 19.49 4.16
N THR A 201 0.36 19.77 3.43
CA THR A 201 0.65 21.10 2.85
C THR A 201 0.68 21.08 1.32
N LYS A 202 0.55 22.28 0.71
CA LYS A 202 0.81 22.48 -0.72
C LYS A 202 2.25 22.10 -1.11
N LYS A 203 3.23 22.25 -0.19
CA LYS A 203 4.63 21.86 -0.40
C LYS A 203 4.74 20.34 -0.55
N THR A 204 4.09 19.58 0.31
CA THR A 204 4.06 18.11 0.23
C THR A 204 3.44 17.62 -1.09
N LYS A 205 2.33 18.24 -1.54
CA LYS A 205 1.76 17.92 -2.87
C LYS A 205 2.73 18.16 -4.02
N LYS A 206 3.49 19.28 -3.98
CA LYS A 206 4.52 19.57 -5.00
C LYS A 206 5.63 18.53 -4.98
N ILE A 207 6.03 18.04 -3.78
CA ILE A 207 7.01 16.98 -3.61
C ILE A 207 6.48 15.67 -4.23
N TYR A 208 5.23 15.28 -3.93
CA TYR A 208 4.63 14.10 -4.56
C TYR A 208 4.66 14.19 -6.08
N LYS A 209 4.18 15.31 -6.65
CA LYS A 209 4.18 15.50 -8.10
C LYS A 209 5.58 15.42 -8.70
N ARG A 210 6.58 15.99 -8.02
CA ARG A 210 7.98 16.00 -8.49
C ARG A 210 8.63 14.62 -8.47
N TYR A 211 8.46 13.85 -7.39
CA TYR A 211 9.19 12.60 -7.18
C TYR A 211 8.40 11.36 -7.60
N TYR A 212 7.07 11.42 -7.57
CA TYR A 212 6.20 10.26 -7.81
C TYR A 212 5.24 10.48 -8.99
N GLY A 213 5.19 11.67 -9.57
CA GLY A 213 4.25 12.00 -10.66
C GLY A 213 2.80 11.75 -10.24
N ASN A 214 2.10 10.91 -10.99
CA ASN A 214 0.72 10.49 -10.67
C ASN A 214 0.66 9.19 -9.85
N LYS A 215 1.82 8.67 -9.39
CA LYS A 215 1.90 7.41 -8.62
C LYS A 215 1.51 7.59 -7.16
N GLN A 216 1.60 8.82 -6.63
CA GLN A 216 1.12 9.16 -5.29
C GLN A 216 0.26 10.42 -5.36
N ILE A 217 -0.96 10.33 -4.83
CA ILE A 217 -1.95 11.40 -4.82
C ILE A 217 -2.22 11.78 -3.37
N ALA A 218 -2.12 13.07 -3.04
CA ALA A 218 -2.42 13.56 -1.69
C ALA A 218 -3.89 13.28 -1.33
N ALA A 219 -4.10 12.46 -0.29
CA ALA A 219 -5.43 11.92 0.01
C ALA A 219 -6.29 12.81 0.93
N TRP A 220 -5.73 13.84 1.52
CA TRP A 220 -6.50 14.75 2.40
C TRP A 220 -7.43 15.71 1.65
N ASP A 221 -7.25 15.91 0.35
CA ASP A 221 -8.07 16.78 -0.49
C ASP A 221 -8.72 16.04 -1.67
N VAL A 222 -8.46 14.73 -1.83
CA VAL A 222 -9.03 13.96 -2.94
C VAL A 222 -10.42 13.45 -2.60
N LYS A 223 -11.33 13.55 -3.56
CA LYS A 223 -12.63 12.86 -3.54
C LYS A 223 -12.54 11.73 -4.55
N LEU A 224 -12.56 10.50 -4.08
CA LEU A 224 -12.69 9.31 -4.92
C LEU A 224 -14.15 9.22 -5.40
N LYS A 225 -14.34 9.06 -6.72
CA LYS A 225 -15.68 9.02 -7.36
C LYS A 225 -16.12 7.58 -7.58
#